data_0509f3b6ed650128f14edc0477517f91
#
_entry.id   0509f3b6ed650128f14edc0477517f91
#
_cell.length_a   1.000
_cell.length_b   1.000
_cell.length_c   1.000
_cell.angle_alpha   90.00
_cell.angle_beta   90.00
_cell.angle_gamma   90.00
#
_symmetry.space_group_name_H-M   'P 1'
#
loop_
_entity.id
_entity.type
_entity.pdbx_description
1 polymer ?
#
loop_
_entity_poly.entity_id
_entity_poly.type
_entity_poly.pdbx_seq_one_letter_code
_entity_poly.pdbx_strand_id
1 'polypeptide(L)'
;MDLRLNGQTAIVTGASRGIGLAITRGLVAEGVRVAAGALKSSAELDELTGAGMVRVVEVDLADPGGPAALVAAAGDRIDILVNNVGAAPARPGGFAEITDEDWQASLTLNLMAAVRTTRAALPVMLAAGKGAIVNISSANAFLPDPGVMDYSAAKAALANFSKSLSKEAGPHGIRVNTISPGPVATDLWLGGAGVAATVSRATGARPQDVQSQAAHQMVTGRFSRPDEVADLVLILASDRTANVTGADITIDGGLIPTW
;
A
#
# COMPACT_ATOMS: atom_id res chain seq x y z
N MET A 1 7.70 22.49 -1.63
CA MET A 1 6.35 22.79 -2.22
C MET A 1 5.36 22.61 -1.10
N ASP A 2 4.48 23.57 -0.87
CA ASP A 2 3.38 23.36 0.09
C ASP A 2 2.31 22.46 -0.54
N LEU A 3 2.06 21.30 0.06
CA LEU A 3 1.10 20.30 -0.41
C LEU A 3 -0.34 20.60 0.05
N ARG A 4 -0.55 21.58 0.92
CA ARG A 4 -1.88 21.97 1.46
C ARG A 4 -2.62 20.81 2.16
N LEU A 5 -1.88 19.95 2.84
CA LEU A 5 -2.43 18.80 3.56
C LEU A 5 -2.73 19.10 5.03
N ASN A 6 -2.20 20.21 5.56
CA ASN A 6 -2.35 20.57 6.97
C ASN A 6 -3.82 20.58 7.43
N GLY A 7 -4.09 19.97 8.58
CA GLY A 7 -5.41 19.87 9.19
C GLY A 7 -6.35 18.86 8.55
N GLN A 8 -5.90 18.08 7.57
CA GLN A 8 -6.65 16.96 7.01
C GLN A 8 -6.62 15.73 7.93
N THR A 9 -7.49 14.77 7.64
CA THR A 9 -7.56 13.48 8.34
C THR A 9 -7.35 12.36 7.34
N ALA A 10 -6.42 11.46 7.67
CA ALA A 10 -6.07 10.31 6.83
C ALA A 10 -6.29 8.98 7.56
N ILE A 11 -6.57 7.94 6.77
CA ILE A 11 -6.48 6.54 7.18
C ILE A 11 -5.32 5.91 6.41
N VAL A 12 -4.44 5.20 7.12
CA VAL A 12 -3.36 4.41 6.50
C VAL A 12 -3.45 2.97 6.98
N THR A 13 -3.59 2.02 6.05
CA THR A 13 -3.62 0.60 6.36
C THR A 13 -2.22 0.00 6.30
N GLY A 14 -1.89 -0.92 7.23
CA GLY A 14 -0.54 -1.50 7.32
C GLY A 14 0.53 -0.49 7.72
N ALA A 15 0.21 0.39 8.69
CA ALA A 15 1.00 1.55 9.05
C ALA A 15 2.23 1.28 9.93
N SER A 16 2.38 0.05 10.48
CA SER A 16 3.40 -0.21 11.52
C SER A 16 4.83 -0.33 10.99
N ARG A 17 5.04 -0.51 9.70
CA ARG A 17 6.38 -0.69 9.11
C ARG A 17 6.43 -0.36 7.61
N GLY A 18 7.64 -0.32 7.07
CA GLY A 18 7.89 -0.19 5.64
C GLY A 18 7.22 1.03 5.01
N ILE A 19 6.56 0.81 3.87
CA ILE A 19 5.89 1.88 3.09
C ILE A 19 4.80 2.55 3.94
N GLY A 20 3.96 1.80 4.65
CA GLY A 20 2.86 2.37 5.45
C GLY A 20 3.36 3.26 6.59
N LEU A 21 4.46 2.91 7.23
CA LEU A 21 5.08 3.75 8.26
C LEU A 21 5.69 5.03 7.65
N ALA A 22 6.37 4.92 6.51
CA ALA A 22 6.91 6.08 5.80
C ALA A 22 5.80 7.05 5.36
N ILE A 23 4.67 6.53 4.83
CA ILE A 23 3.49 7.33 4.51
C ILE A 23 2.93 8.02 5.74
N THR A 24 2.80 7.30 6.86
CA THR A 24 2.29 7.86 8.11
C THR A 24 3.18 9.00 8.60
N ARG A 25 4.51 8.82 8.59
CA ARG A 25 5.48 9.87 8.95
C ARG A 25 5.36 11.09 8.03
N GLY A 26 5.31 10.88 6.72
CA GLY A 26 5.17 11.96 5.74
C GLY A 26 3.88 12.76 5.94
N LEU A 27 2.74 12.09 6.13
CA LEU A 27 1.45 12.75 6.39
C LEU A 27 1.48 13.55 7.69
N VAL A 28 2.06 13.02 8.76
CA VAL A 28 2.21 13.74 10.03
C VAL A 28 3.10 14.97 9.88
N ALA A 29 4.20 14.87 9.13
CA ALA A 29 5.08 16.00 8.86
C ALA A 29 4.38 17.14 8.09
N GLU A 30 3.38 16.81 7.26
CA GLU A 30 2.51 17.77 6.56
C GLU A 30 1.32 18.25 7.42
N GLY A 31 1.25 17.89 8.71
CA GLY A 31 0.19 18.32 9.64
C GLY A 31 -1.14 17.58 9.48
N VAL A 32 -1.12 16.36 8.94
CA VAL A 32 -2.30 15.48 8.79
C VAL A 32 -2.49 14.63 10.04
N ARG A 33 -3.72 14.51 10.52
CA ARG A 33 -4.08 13.53 11.56
C ARG A 33 -4.27 12.16 10.92
N VAL A 34 -3.66 11.12 11.48
CA VAL A 34 -3.67 9.78 10.89
C VAL A 34 -4.29 8.75 11.82
N ALA A 35 -5.33 8.05 11.34
CA ALA A 35 -5.75 6.78 11.91
C ALA A 35 -4.91 5.66 11.27
N ALA A 36 -3.97 5.13 12.03
CA ALA A 36 -2.96 4.19 11.58
C ALA A 36 -3.38 2.75 11.90
N GLY A 37 -3.88 2.02 10.91
CA GLY A 37 -4.29 0.62 11.05
C GLY A 37 -3.13 -0.34 10.95
N ALA A 38 -2.96 -1.22 11.93
CA ALA A 38 -1.94 -2.26 11.94
C ALA A 38 -2.42 -3.50 12.70
N LEU A 39 -1.91 -4.69 12.34
CA LEU A 39 -2.20 -5.91 13.10
C LEU A 39 -1.61 -5.82 14.52
N LYS A 40 -0.41 -5.24 14.63
CA LYS A 40 0.25 -4.84 15.88
C LYS A 40 0.99 -3.55 15.64
N SER A 41 1.06 -2.69 16.66
CA SER A 41 1.89 -1.50 16.60
C SER A 41 3.39 -1.84 16.54
N SER A 42 4.20 -0.85 16.30
CA SER A 42 5.67 -0.91 16.38
C SER A 42 6.17 0.28 17.21
N ALA A 43 7.39 0.16 17.74
CA ALA A 43 8.00 1.25 18.52
C ALA A 43 8.05 2.55 17.69
N GLU A 44 8.40 2.44 16.41
CA GLU A 44 8.48 3.59 15.50
C GLU A 44 7.11 4.23 15.22
N LEU A 45 6.03 3.43 15.19
CA LEU A 45 4.68 3.95 15.03
C LEU A 45 4.19 4.59 16.34
N ASP A 46 4.54 3.99 17.48
CA ASP A 46 4.19 4.50 18.80
C ASP A 46 4.85 5.87 19.10
N GLU A 47 6.09 6.07 18.64
CA GLU A 47 6.78 7.36 18.73
C GLU A 47 5.99 8.49 18.05
N LEU A 48 5.28 8.21 16.95
CA LEU A 48 4.48 9.21 16.24
C LEU A 48 3.20 9.61 16.98
N THR A 49 2.77 8.83 17.98
CA THR A 49 1.57 9.15 18.78
C THR A 49 1.82 10.31 19.74
N GLY A 50 3.07 10.56 20.13
CA GLY A 50 3.44 11.55 21.15
C GLY A 50 3.01 12.99 20.84
N ALA A 51 2.85 13.34 19.56
CA ALA A 51 2.34 14.65 19.11
C ALA A 51 0.81 14.72 19.02
N GLY A 52 0.07 13.65 19.34
CA GLY A 52 -1.39 13.60 19.24
C GLY A 52 -1.92 13.57 17.81
N MET A 53 -1.04 13.43 16.80
CA MET A 53 -1.41 13.43 15.39
C MET A 53 -1.70 12.02 14.85
N VAL A 54 -1.25 10.97 15.54
CA VAL A 54 -1.47 9.57 15.14
C VAL A 54 -2.31 8.86 16.20
N ARG A 55 -3.36 8.21 15.74
CA ARG A 55 -4.14 7.23 16.50
C ARG A 55 -3.86 5.84 15.94
N VAL A 56 -3.15 5.03 16.70
CA VAL A 56 -2.93 3.62 16.35
C VAL A 56 -4.21 2.82 16.60
N VAL A 57 -4.57 2.00 15.62
CA VAL A 57 -5.70 1.08 15.71
C VAL A 57 -5.18 -0.33 15.41
N GLU A 58 -5.04 -1.14 16.45
CA GLU A 58 -4.68 -2.55 16.28
C GLU A 58 -5.88 -3.31 15.76
N VAL A 59 -5.76 -3.80 14.53
CA VAL A 59 -6.86 -4.43 13.81
C VAL A 59 -6.35 -5.40 12.76
N ASP A 60 -6.99 -6.55 12.63
CA ASP A 60 -6.77 -7.46 11.50
C ASP A 60 -7.64 -7.03 10.32
N LEU A 61 -6.99 -6.58 9.26
CA LEU A 61 -7.69 -6.14 8.03
C LEU A 61 -8.09 -7.32 7.11
N ALA A 62 -7.64 -8.53 7.42
CA ALA A 62 -8.16 -9.75 6.80
C ALA A 62 -9.54 -10.13 7.37
N ASP A 63 -9.81 -9.78 8.64
CA ASP A 63 -11.14 -9.93 9.24
C ASP A 63 -12.17 -9.02 8.53
N PRO A 64 -13.36 -9.55 8.17
CA PRO A 64 -14.39 -8.74 7.51
C PRO A 64 -14.82 -7.47 8.27
N GLY A 65 -14.77 -7.49 9.60
CA GLY A 65 -15.13 -6.35 10.46
C GLY A 65 -14.00 -5.34 10.71
N GLY A 66 -12.75 -5.78 10.52
CA GLY A 66 -11.56 -4.97 10.82
C GLY A 66 -11.51 -3.63 10.07
N PRO A 67 -11.73 -3.60 8.74
CA PRO A 67 -11.77 -2.36 7.97
C PRO A 67 -12.77 -1.33 8.49
N ALA A 68 -13.98 -1.76 8.86
CA ALA A 68 -14.99 -0.86 9.40
C ALA A 68 -14.60 -0.29 10.77
N ALA A 69 -13.98 -1.11 11.62
CA ALA A 69 -13.47 -0.66 12.93
C ALA A 69 -12.36 0.40 12.77
N LEU A 70 -11.44 0.22 11.82
CA LEU A 70 -10.40 1.23 11.51
C LEU A 70 -11.03 2.54 11.05
N VAL A 71 -11.99 2.48 10.13
CA VAL A 71 -12.68 3.67 9.59
C VAL A 71 -13.43 4.41 10.70
N ALA A 72 -14.16 3.70 11.56
CA ALA A 72 -14.85 4.29 12.70
C ALA A 72 -13.91 5.02 13.67
N ALA A 73 -12.69 4.52 13.82
CA ALA A 73 -11.67 5.15 14.65
C ALA A 73 -11.14 6.47 14.09
N ALA A 74 -11.26 6.71 12.77
CA ALA A 74 -10.88 7.99 12.14
C ALA A 74 -11.88 9.12 12.42
N GLY A 75 -13.13 8.79 12.83
CA GLY A 75 -14.19 9.75 13.11
C GLY A 75 -14.97 10.16 11.87
N ASP A 76 -15.64 11.32 11.97
CA ASP A 76 -16.63 11.78 10.98
C ASP A 76 -16.01 12.53 9.78
N ARG A 77 -14.68 12.64 9.72
CA ARG A 77 -13.96 13.30 8.63
C ARG A 77 -12.83 12.43 8.12
N ILE A 78 -12.87 12.14 6.84
CA ILE A 78 -11.84 11.38 6.13
C ILE A 78 -11.54 12.12 4.82
N ASP A 79 -10.39 12.77 4.75
CA ASP A 79 -9.94 13.48 3.54
C ASP A 79 -9.08 12.56 2.66
N ILE A 80 -8.32 11.64 3.29
CA ILE A 80 -7.35 10.78 2.61
C ILE A 80 -7.53 9.33 3.09
N LEU A 81 -7.58 8.39 2.15
CA LEU A 81 -7.49 6.95 2.43
C LEU A 81 -6.30 6.37 1.70
N VAL A 82 -5.38 5.73 2.43
CA VAL A 82 -4.26 4.99 1.85
C VAL A 82 -4.41 3.51 2.15
N ASN A 83 -4.76 2.73 1.12
CA ASN A 83 -4.81 1.27 1.19
C ASN A 83 -3.41 0.73 0.85
N ASN A 84 -2.62 0.45 1.88
CA ASN A 84 -1.25 -0.02 1.74
C ASN A 84 -1.05 -1.46 2.24
N VAL A 85 -1.89 -1.97 3.14
CA VAL A 85 -1.73 -3.33 3.68
C VAL A 85 -1.57 -4.38 2.58
N GLY A 86 -0.64 -5.30 2.77
CA GLY A 86 -0.42 -6.41 1.86
C GLY A 86 0.73 -7.32 2.31
N ALA A 87 0.78 -8.50 1.72
CA ALA A 87 1.85 -9.48 1.89
C ALA A 87 2.07 -10.23 0.57
N ALA A 88 3.33 -10.57 0.30
CA ALA A 88 3.75 -11.30 -0.88
C ALA A 88 4.56 -12.56 -0.46
N PRO A 89 3.88 -13.62 0.00
CA PRO A 89 4.56 -14.87 0.33
C PRO A 89 5.15 -15.48 -0.94
N ALA A 90 6.46 -15.76 -0.93
CA ALA A 90 7.09 -16.44 -2.05
C ALA A 90 6.61 -17.90 -2.14
N ARG A 91 6.41 -18.38 -3.37
CA ARG A 91 5.87 -19.71 -3.71
C ARG A 91 6.94 -20.56 -4.43
N PRO A 92 7.98 -21.04 -3.72
CA PRO A 92 9.10 -21.74 -4.36
C PRO A 92 8.69 -23.09 -4.97
N GLY A 93 7.60 -23.71 -4.50
CA GLY A 93 7.06 -24.95 -5.05
C GLY A 93 6.26 -24.79 -6.35
N GLY A 94 6.06 -23.54 -6.81
CA GLY A 94 5.33 -23.23 -8.02
C GLY A 94 3.81 -23.38 -7.92
N PHE A 95 3.13 -23.22 -9.04
CA PHE A 95 1.66 -23.13 -9.12
C PHE A 95 0.93 -24.32 -8.49
N ALA A 96 1.41 -25.54 -8.71
CA ALA A 96 0.73 -26.75 -8.25
C ALA A 96 0.68 -26.90 -6.73
N GLU A 97 1.54 -26.18 -6.00
CA GLU A 97 1.58 -26.19 -4.53
C GLU A 97 0.82 -25.03 -3.89
N ILE A 98 0.30 -24.06 -4.68
CA ILE A 98 -0.50 -22.96 -4.17
C ILE A 98 -1.93 -23.46 -3.96
N THR A 99 -2.33 -23.63 -2.70
CA THR A 99 -3.66 -24.15 -2.34
C THR A 99 -4.75 -23.09 -2.54
N ASP A 100 -6.02 -23.52 -2.52
CA ASP A 100 -7.17 -22.59 -2.56
C ASP A 100 -7.17 -21.66 -1.34
N GLU A 101 -6.71 -22.15 -0.18
CA GLU A 101 -6.56 -21.35 1.04
C GLU A 101 -5.49 -20.27 0.88
N ASP A 102 -4.37 -20.56 0.23
CA ASP A 102 -3.35 -19.58 -0.11
C ASP A 102 -3.90 -18.49 -1.03
N TRP A 103 -4.62 -18.88 -2.08
CA TRP A 103 -5.30 -17.95 -2.98
C TRP A 103 -6.28 -17.06 -2.24
N GLN A 104 -7.13 -17.67 -1.39
CA GLN A 104 -8.12 -16.93 -0.60
C GLN A 104 -7.46 -15.96 0.38
N ALA A 105 -6.39 -16.37 1.06
CA ALA A 105 -5.64 -15.52 1.99
C ALA A 105 -5.00 -14.34 1.26
N SER A 106 -4.38 -14.59 0.11
CA SER A 106 -3.75 -13.55 -0.72
C SER A 106 -4.78 -12.54 -1.23
N LEU A 107 -5.90 -12.99 -1.80
CA LEU A 107 -6.99 -12.13 -2.26
C LEU A 107 -7.62 -11.34 -1.10
N THR A 108 -7.80 -11.98 0.05
CA THR A 108 -8.39 -11.33 1.23
C THR A 108 -7.54 -10.16 1.70
N LEU A 109 -6.23 -10.35 1.84
CA LEU A 109 -5.35 -9.30 2.37
C LEU A 109 -4.98 -8.26 1.32
N ASN A 110 -4.66 -8.66 0.08
CA ASN A 110 -4.12 -7.77 -0.94
C ASN A 110 -5.19 -7.05 -1.79
N LEU A 111 -6.43 -7.54 -1.76
CA LEU A 111 -7.55 -6.95 -2.50
C LEU A 111 -8.72 -6.60 -1.57
N MET A 112 -9.29 -7.59 -0.87
CA MET A 112 -10.54 -7.39 -0.14
C MET A 112 -10.38 -6.46 1.06
N ALA A 113 -9.22 -6.40 1.70
CA ALA A 113 -8.93 -5.41 2.74
C ALA A 113 -9.11 -3.98 2.19
N ALA A 114 -8.54 -3.67 1.02
CA ALA A 114 -8.69 -2.37 0.37
C ALA A 114 -10.15 -2.10 -0.05
N VAL A 115 -10.82 -3.08 -0.65
CA VAL A 115 -12.25 -2.97 -1.04
C VAL A 115 -13.13 -2.68 0.17
N ARG A 116 -12.93 -3.39 1.27
CA ARG A 116 -13.73 -3.24 2.51
C ARG A 116 -13.46 -1.90 3.20
N THR A 117 -12.17 -1.50 3.30
CA THR A 117 -11.80 -0.21 3.89
C THR A 117 -12.37 0.95 3.06
N THR A 118 -12.25 0.86 1.75
CA THR A 118 -12.82 1.85 0.83
C THR A 118 -14.34 1.92 0.96
N ARG A 119 -15.04 0.78 0.99
CA ARG A 119 -16.50 0.72 1.17
C ARG A 119 -16.96 1.37 2.47
N ALA A 120 -16.18 1.21 3.54
CA ALA A 120 -16.51 1.83 4.84
C ALA A 120 -16.22 3.34 4.86
N ALA A 121 -15.12 3.80 4.21
CA ALA A 121 -14.73 5.21 4.20
C ALA A 121 -15.50 6.06 3.17
N LEU A 122 -15.90 5.47 2.05
CA LEU A 122 -16.49 6.17 0.90
C LEU A 122 -17.75 6.99 1.26
N PRO A 123 -18.70 6.52 2.09
CA PRO A 123 -19.87 7.32 2.47
C PRO A 123 -19.50 8.64 3.16
N VAL A 124 -18.46 8.66 4.01
CA VAL A 124 -17.97 9.86 4.69
C VAL A 124 -17.39 10.84 3.67
N MET A 125 -16.58 10.34 2.72
CA MET A 125 -16.00 11.16 1.65
C MET A 125 -17.08 11.70 0.71
N LEU A 126 -18.09 10.89 0.35
CA LEU A 126 -19.21 11.32 -0.51
C LEU A 126 -20.02 12.43 0.16
N ALA A 127 -20.29 12.33 1.45
CA ALA A 127 -21.01 13.37 2.21
C ALA A 127 -20.20 14.68 2.28
N ALA A 128 -18.86 14.60 2.29
CA ALA A 128 -17.97 15.76 2.24
C ALA A 128 -17.80 16.36 0.83
N GLY A 129 -18.17 15.63 -0.23
CA GLY A 129 -18.01 16.04 -1.64
C GLY A 129 -16.55 16.15 -2.08
N LYS A 130 -15.62 15.56 -1.34
CA LYS A 130 -14.18 15.55 -1.66
C LYS A 130 -13.45 14.41 -0.96
N GLY A 131 -12.36 13.95 -1.56
CA GLY A 131 -11.47 12.96 -0.96
C GLY A 131 -10.37 12.50 -1.92
N ALA A 132 -9.33 11.90 -1.36
CA ALA A 132 -8.28 11.25 -2.12
C ALA A 132 -8.06 9.82 -1.62
N ILE A 133 -8.19 8.86 -2.51
CA ILE A 133 -7.90 7.45 -2.24
C ILE A 133 -6.64 7.08 -3.01
N VAL A 134 -5.63 6.56 -2.31
CA VAL A 134 -4.40 6.06 -2.91
C VAL A 134 -4.24 4.59 -2.56
N ASN A 135 -4.22 3.74 -3.56
CA ASN A 135 -4.03 2.30 -3.41
C ASN A 135 -2.59 1.91 -3.74
N ILE A 136 -1.91 1.23 -2.82
CA ILE A 136 -0.57 0.69 -3.07
C ILE A 136 -0.70 -0.69 -3.71
N SER A 137 -0.48 -0.71 -5.03
CA SER A 137 -0.45 -1.93 -5.83
C SER A 137 0.97 -2.50 -5.89
N SER A 138 1.44 -2.90 -7.04
CA SER A 138 2.78 -3.45 -7.30
C SER A 138 3.09 -3.41 -8.78
N ALA A 139 4.37 -3.31 -9.14
CA ALA A 139 4.85 -3.61 -10.49
C ALA A 139 4.39 -5.00 -10.98
N ASN A 140 4.19 -5.94 -10.05
CA ASN A 140 3.69 -7.28 -10.36
C ASN A 140 2.24 -7.30 -10.88
N ALA A 141 1.50 -6.19 -10.79
CA ALA A 141 0.20 -6.06 -11.45
C ALA A 141 0.32 -6.03 -12.99
N PHE A 142 1.47 -5.61 -13.51
CA PHE A 142 1.76 -5.44 -14.94
C PHE A 142 2.88 -6.36 -15.44
N LEU A 143 3.83 -6.70 -14.56
CA LEU A 143 4.92 -7.65 -14.79
C LEU A 143 4.81 -8.78 -13.77
N PRO A 144 3.88 -9.76 -13.98
CA PRO A 144 3.62 -10.81 -12.99
C PRO A 144 4.83 -11.73 -12.83
N ASP A 145 5.14 -12.05 -11.58
CA ASP A 145 6.22 -12.96 -11.20
C ASP A 145 5.62 -14.32 -10.80
N PRO A 146 6.07 -15.44 -11.43
CA PRO A 146 5.60 -16.77 -11.09
C PRO A 146 5.90 -17.19 -9.64
N GLY A 147 6.90 -16.59 -9.00
CA GLY A 147 7.25 -16.83 -7.60
C GLY A 147 6.26 -16.22 -6.58
N VAL A 148 5.31 -15.39 -7.03
CA VAL A 148 4.28 -14.74 -6.21
C VAL A 148 2.97 -14.57 -6.99
N MET A 149 2.52 -15.64 -7.64
CA MET A 149 1.45 -15.60 -8.65
C MET A 149 0.10 -15.12 -8.08
N ASP A 150 -0.29 -15.62 -6.93
CA ASP A 150 -1.51 -15.25 -6.20
C ASP A 150 -1.49 -13.76 -5.78
N TYR A 151 -0.35 -13.27 -5.31
CA TYR A 151 -0.14 -11.85 -5.03
C TYR A 151 -0.22 -10.99 -6.30
N SER A 152 0.44 -11.39 -7.39
CA SER A 152 0.42 -10.68 -8.66
C SER A 152 -1.01 -10.51 -9.18
N ALA A 153 -1.81 -11.59 -9.15
CA ALA A 153 -3.22 -11.56 -9.53
C ALA A 153 -4.05 -10.62 -8.65
N ALA A 154 -3.83 -10.66 -7.32
CA ALA A 154 -4.53 -9.78 -6.39
C ALA A 154 -4.19 -8.30 -6.62
N LYS A 155 -2.93 -7.96 -6.92
CA LYS A 155 -2.50 -6.59 -7.21
C LYS A 155 -2.99 -6.08 -8.57
N ALA A 156 -3.07 -6.94 -9.59
CA ALA A 156 -3.71 -6.61 -10.86
C ALA A 156 -5.23 -6.32 -10.66
N ALA A 157 -5.91 -7.14 -9.86
CA ALA A 157 -7.31 -6.90 -9.51
C ALA A 157 -7.50 -5.59 -8.74
N LEU A 158 -6.58 -5.24 -7.82
CA LEU A 158 -6.61 -3.96 -7.09
C LEU A 158 -6.43 -2.77 -8.03
N ALA A 159 -5.51 -2.83 -8.98
CA ALA A 159 -5.30 -1.77 -9.98
C ALA A 159 -6.56 -1.57 -10.84
N ASN A 160 -7.19 -2.65 -11.31
CA ASN A 160 -8.43 -2.60 -12.07
C ASN A 160 -9.61 -2.04 -11.24
N PHE A 161 -9.76 -2.49 -9.99
CA PHE A 161 -10.74 -1.96 -9.04
C PHE A 161 -10.57 -0.45 -8.86
N SER A 162 -9.33 0.02 -8.65
CA SER A 162 -9.01 1.43 -8.47
C SER A 162 -9.43 2.26 -9.69
N LYS A 163 -9.15 1.76 -10.90
CA LYS A 163 -9.54 2.41 -12.15
C LYS A 163 -11.06 2.49 -12.31
N SER A 164 -11.78 1.44 -11.96
CA SER A 164 -13.23 1.41 -12.03
C SER A 164 -13.85 2.39 -11.02
N LEU A 165 -13.38 2.37 -9.78
CA LEU A 165 -13.85 3.25 -8.71
C LEU A 165 -13.57 4.74 -9.03
N SER A 166 -12.45 5.05 -9.69
CA SER A 166 -12.13 6.43 -10.07
C SER A 166 -13.17 7.06 -10.99
N LYS A 167 -13.82 6.27 -11.83
CA LYS A 167 -14.88 6.71 -12.74
C LYS A 167 -16.20 6.92 -12.01
N GLU A 168 -16.50 6.06 -11.03
CA GLU A 168 -17.72 6.16 -10.21
C GLU A 168 -17.65 7.32 -9.21
N ALA A 169 -16.53 7.45 -8.49
CA ALA A 169 -16.36 8.42 -7.42
C ALA A 169 -15.95 9.82 -7.91
N GLY A 170 -15.33 9.91 -9.10
CA GLY A 170 -14.84 11.17 -9.66
C GLY A 170 -15.90 12.27 -9.80
N PRO A 171 -17.11 12.01 -10.32
CA PRO A 171 -18.21 13.00 -10.37
C PRO A 171 -18.61 13.57 -9.00
N HIS A 172 -18.26 12.88 -7.92
CA HIS A 172 -18.54 13.29 -6.55
C HIS A 172 -17.33 13.97 -5.85
N GLY A 173 -16.30 14.37 -6.61
CA GLY A 173 -15.13 15.06 -6.08
C GLY A 173 -14.11 14.15 -5.37
N ILE A 174 -14.21 12.83 -5.54
CA ILE A 174 -13.28 11.86 -4.93
C ILE A 174 -12.33 11.34 -6.00
N ARG A 175 -11.03 11.55 -5.78
CA ARG A 175 -9.98 11.04 -6.65
C ARG A 175 -9.50 9.67 -6.17
N VAL A 176 -9.26 8.76 -7.10
CA VAL A 176 -8.73 7.42 -6.80
C VAL A 176 -7.56 7.15 -7.72
N ASN A 177 -6.39 6.95 -7.14
CA ASN A 177 -5.16 6.66 -7.88
C ASN A 177 -4.44 5.47 -7.28
N THR A 178 -3.54 4.90 -8.06
CA THR A 178 -2.73 3.75 -7.70
C THR A 178 -1.26 4.13 -7.78
N ILE A 179 -0.46 3.59 -6.87
CA ILE A 179 0.99 3.57 -6.98
C ILE A 179 1.40 2.10 -7.08
N SER A 180 2.25 1.79 -8.04
CA SER A 180 2.75 0.44 -8.31
C SER A 180 4.27 0.37 -8.11
N PRO A 181 4.73 0.12 -6.87
CA PRO A 181 6.15 -0.02 -6.60
C PRO A 181 6.71 -1.32 -7.19
N GLY A 182 7.96 -1.25 -7.65
CA GLY A 182 8.83 -2.40 -7.79
C GLY A 182 9.40 -2.87 -6.44
N PRO A 183 10.56 -3.51 -6.39
CA PRO A 183 11.23 -3.87 -5.16
C PRO A 183 11.53 -2.62 -4.30
N VAL A 184 11.04 -2.63 -3.04
CA VAL A 184 11.27 -1.55 -2.05
C VAL A 184 12.08 -2.10 -0.89
N ALA A 185 13.04 -1.31 -0.39
CA ALA A 185 13.91 -1.67 0.72
C ALA A 185 13.15 -1.72 2.05
N THR A 186 12.36 -2.76 2.26
CA THR A 186 11.54 -3.03 3.44
C THR A 186 11.74 -4.45 3.92
N ASP A 187 11.21 -4.79 5.10
CA ASP A 187 11.23 -6.15 5.63
C ASP A 187 10.54 -7.18 4.73
N LEU A 188 9.59 -6.73 3.90
CA LEU A 188 8.96 -7.60 2.90
C LEU A 188 10.01 -8.21 1.95
N TRP A 189 11.04 -7.44 1.57
CA TRP A 189 12.13 -7.91 0.72
C TRP A 189 13.36 -8.32 1.52
N LEU A 190 13.78 -7.51 2.49
CA LEU A 190 15.09 -7.58 3.15
C LEU A 190 15.04 -8.21 4.54
N GLY A 191 13.85 -8.39 5.12
CA GLY A 191 13.68 -8.99 6.44
C GLY A 191 14.00 -10.49 6.48
N GLY A 192 14.23 -11.05 7.65
CA GLY A 192 14.58 -12.47 7.85
C GLY A 192 13.51 -13.48 7.39
N ALA A 193 12.26 -13.04 7.22
CA ALA A 193 11.18 -13.80 6.60
C ALA A 193 10.74 -13.20 5.24
N GLY A 194 11.49 -12.25 4.71
CA GLY A 194 11.21 -11.57 3.44
C GLY A 194 11.52 -12.42 2.21
N VAL A 195 11.25 -11.83 1.03
CA VAL A 195 11.42 -12.49 -0.26
C VAL A 195 12.85 -13.02 -0.43
N ALA A 196 13.88 -12.18 -0.18
CA ALA A 196 15.28 -12.57 -0.35
C ALA A 196 15.67 -13.76 0.54
N ALA A 197 15.24 -13.76 1.80
CA ALA A 197 15.51 -14.87 2.72
C ALA A 197 14.78 -16.17 2.34
N THR A 198 13.56 -16.04 1.80
CA THR A 198 12.77 -17.22 1.38
C THR A 198 13.35 -17.83 0.10
N VAL A 199 13.70 -17.04 -0.89
CA VAL A 199 14.39 -17.51 -2.11
C VAL A 199 15.76 -18.12 -1.75
N SER A 200 16.51 -17.50 -0.85
CA SER A 200 17.79 -18.02 -0.35
C SER A 200 17.65 -19.43 0.23
N ARG A 201 16.63 -19.66 1.07
CA ARG A 201 16.37 -21.01 1.64
C ARG A 201 16.00 -22.04 0.59
N ALA A 202 15.26 -21.64 -0.44
CA ALA A 202 14.82 -22.54 -1.50
C ALA A 202 15.94 -22.89 -2.50
N THR A 203 16.84 -21.94 -2.78
CA THR A 203 17.86 -22.10 -3.83
C THR A 203 19.26 -22.37 -3.31
N GLY A 204 19.53 -22.15 -2.01
CA GLY A 204 20.87 -22.21 -1.42
C GLY A 204 21.75 -21.00 -1.72
N ALA A 205 21.27 -20.00 -2.48
CA ALA A 205 21.99 -18.75 -2.71
C ALA A 205 22.03 -17.90 -1.42
N ARG A 206 23.02 -17.02 -1.27
CA ARG A 206 23.06 -16.11 -0.12
C ARG A 206 21.99 -15.01 -0.29
N PRO A 207 21.33 -14.54 0.80
CA PRO A 207 20.31 -13.49 0.70
C PRO A 207 20.80 -12.23 -0.01
N GLN A 208 22.07 -11.83 0.20
CA GLN A 208 22.68 -10.67 -0.44
C GLN A 208 22.81 -10.86 -1.97
N ASP A 209 23.09 -12.07 -2.44
CA ASP A 209 23.19 -12.35 -3.88
C ASP A 209 21.81 -12.25 -4.54
N VAL A 210 20.77 -12.75 -3.86
CA VAL A 210 19.36 -12.59 -4.31
C VAL A 210 18.98 -11.11 -4.38
N GLN A 211 19.32 -10.32 -3.35
CA GLN A 211 19.06 -8.88 -3.33
C GLN A 211 19.81 -8.14 -4.45
N SER A 212 21.10 -8.44 -4.64
CA SER A 212 21.90 -7.83 -5.68
C SER A 212 21.39 -8.17 -7.07
N GLN A 213 20.98 -9.42 -7.31
CA GLN A 213 20.40 -9.85 -8.57
C GLN A 213 19.08 -9.12 -8.85
N ALA A 214 18.20 -8.98 -7.85
CA ALA A 214 16.97 -8.22 -7.98
C ALA A 214 17.25 -6.74 -8.27
N ALA A 215 18.23 -6.14 -7.60
CA ALA A 215 18.62 -4.75 -7.84
C ALA A 215 19.15 -4.53 -9.27
N HIS A 216 19.92 -5.48 -9.82
CA HIS A 216 20.45 -5.41 -11.19
C HIS A 216 19.35 -5.49 -12.28
N GLN A 217 18.17 -6.00 -11.97
CA GLN A 217 17.04 -6.00 -12.92
C GLN A 217 16.43 -4.61 -13.12
N MET A 218 16.66 -3.70 -12.17
CA MET A 218 16.19 -2.31 -12.28
C MET A 218 17.23 -1.45 -12.99
N VAL A 219 16.80 -0.58 -13.90
CA VAL A 219 17.68 0.34 -14.63
C VAL A 219 18.46 1.25 -13.68
N THR A 220 17.85 1.64 -12.56
CA THR A 220 18.52 2.45 -11.51
C THR A 220 19.50 1.66 -10.66
N GLY A 221 19.56 0.32 -10.79
CA GLY A 221 20.47 -0.55 -10.06
C GLY A 221 20.21 -0.66 -8.55
N ARG A 222 19.08 -0.20 -8.07
CA ARG A 222 18.73 -0.21 -6.64
C ARG A 222 17.26 -0.39 -6.36
N PHE A 223 16.94 -0.85 -5.17
CA PHE A 223 15.58 -0.82 -4.64
C PHE A 223 15.12 0.63 -4.41
N SER A 224 13.81 0.87 -4.60
CA SER A 224 13.19 2.10 -4.11
C SER A 224 13.21 2.16 -2.59
N ARG A 225 13.28 3.35 -2.02
CA ARG A 225 13.11 3.54 -0.57
C ARG A 225 11.63 3.72 -0.22
N PRO A 226 11.21 3.33 0.99
CA PRO A 226 9.84 3.59 1.46
C PRO A 226 9.43 5.06 1.35
N ASP A 227 10.37 5.98 1.62
CA ASP A 227 10.11 7.43 1.57
C ASP A 227 9.80 7.91 0.14
N GLU A 228 10.45 7.34 -0.87
CA GLU A 228 10.18 7.69 -2.28
C GLU A 228 8.75 7.30 -2.69
N VAL A 229 8.22 6.21 -2.13
CA VAL A 229 6.81 5.81 -2.34
C VAL A 229 5.88 6.74 -1.55
N ALA A 230 6.25 7.10 -0.32
CA ALA A 230 5.47 8.01 0.52
C ALA A 230 5.33 9.39 -0.13
N ASP A 231 6.39 9.95 -0.71
CA ASP A 231 6.36 11.23 -1.40
C ASP A 231 5.32 11.25 -2.54
N LEU A 232 5.22 10.17 -3.31
CA LEU A 232 4.19 10.04 -4.35
C LEU A 232 2.78 9.98 -3.76
N VAL A 233 2.60 9.31 -2.63
CA VAL A 233 1.31 9.28 -1.91
C VAL A 233 0.90 10.69 -1.50
N LEU A 234 1.80 11.47 -0.90
CA LEU A 234 1.53 12.83 -0.46
C LEU A 234 1.14 13.73 -1.64
N ILE A 235 1.86 13.62 -2.76
CA ILE A 235 1.55 14.37 -3.98
C ILE A 235 0.15 14.01 -4.51
N LEU A 236 -0.19 12.71 -4.57
CA LEU A 236 -1.50 12.26 -5.04
C LEU A 236 -2.63 12.56 -4.06
N ALA A 237 -2.36 12.64 -2.77
CA ALA A 237 -3.33 13.05 -1.76
C ALA A 237 -3.62 14.57 -1.84
N SER A 238 -2.66 15.35 -2.30
CA SER A 238 -2.73 16.82 -2.38
C SER A 238 -3.66 17.33 -3.46
N ASP A 239 -4.32 18.46 -3.19
CA ASP A 239 -5.10 19.23 -4.18
C ASP A 239 -4.21 19.84 -5.27
N ARG A 240 -2.87 19.79 -5.17
CA ARG A 240 -1.94 20.15 -6.24
C ARG A 240 -2.10 19.26 -7.47
N THR A 241 -2.61 18.04 -7.26
CA THR A 241 -2.92 17.08 -8.32
C THR A 241 -4.44 16.86 -8.47
N ALA A 242 -5.23 17.92 -8.28
CA ALA A 242 -6.71 17.83 -8.24
C ALA A 242 -7.33 17.23 -9.51
N ASN A 243 -6.67 17.30 -10.66
CA ASN A 243 -7.14 16.69 -11.91
C ASN A 243 -6.51 15.31 -12.21
N VAL A 244 -5.80 14.71 -11.26
CA VAL A 244 -5.24 13.36 -11.39
C VAL A 244 -6.16 12.37 -10.70
N THR A 245 -6.87 11.55 -11.47
CA THR A 245 -7.70 10.44 -10.99
C THR A 245 -7.67 9.28 -11.99
N GLY A 246 -7.74 8.07 -11.50
CA GLY A 246 -7.63 6.84 -12.31
C GLY A 246 -6.24 6.62 -12.89
N ALA A 247 -5.22 7.29 -12.40
CA ALA A 247 -3.84 7.06 -12.78
C ALA A 247 -3.24 5.89 -12.00
N ASP A 248 -2.30 5.20 -12.63
CA ASP A 248 -1.35 4.32 -11.96
C ASP A 248 0.05 4.91 -12.13
N ILE A 249 0.75 5.11 -11.03
CA ILE A 249 2.11 5.65 -11.04
C ILE A 249 3.08 4.54 -10.64
N THR A 250 3.86 4.10 -11.61
CA THR A 250 4.90 3.11 -11.38
C THR A 250 6.15 3.75 -10.78
N ILE A 251 6.69 3.14 -9.72
CA ILE A 251 7.96 3.49 -9.10
C ILE A 251 8.78 2.20 -8.90
N ASP A 252 9.45 1.77 -9.94
CA ASP A 252 10.09 0.45 -10.03
C ASP A 252 11.55 0.49 -10.48
N GLY A 253 12.13 1.70 -10.60
CA GLY A 253 13.49 1.87 -11.07
C GLY A 253 13.69 1.49 -12.53
N GLY A 254 12.63 1.41 -13.34
CA GLY A 254 12.65 1.00 -14.74
C GLY A 254 12.64 -0.52 -14.93
N LEU A 255 12.11 -1.26 -13.96
CA LEU A 255 11.96 -2.72 -14.03
C LEU A 255 10.99 -3.14 -15.15
N ILE A 256 9.87 -2.43 -15.30
CA ILE A 256 8.90 -2.69 -16.36
C ILE A 256 9.40 -2.03 -17.65
N PRO A 257 9.65 -2.80 -18.72
CA PRO A 257 10.25 -2.28 -19.96
C PRO A 257 9.23 -1.63 -20.92
N THR A 258 7.94 -1.63 -20.58
CA THR A 258 6.84 -1.12 -21.43
C THR A 258 6.08 -0.01 -20.73
N TRP A 259 5.34 0.79 -21.54
CA TRP A 259 4.39 1.79 -21.02
C TRP A 259 3.05 1.18 -20.67
#